data_62be0afc904bf68433a97f8c960b1ca3
#
_entry.id   62be0afc904bf68433a97f8c960b1ca3
#
_cell.length_a   1.000
_cell.length_b   1.000
_cell.length_c   1.000
_cell.angle_alpha   90.00
_cell.angle_beta   90.00
_cell.angle_gamma   90.00
#
_symmetry.space_group_name_H-M   'P 1'
#
loop_
_entity.id
_entity.type
_entity.pdbx_description
1 polymer ?
#
loop_
_entity_poly.entity_id
_entity_poly.type
_entity_poly.pdbx_seq_one_letter_code
_entity_poly.pdbx_strand_id
1 'polypeptide(L)'
;MLKILLASGVAASAVALASPAHAAPVYFNPEANVGGNLDNGVGGMDVDLHIGIEGGGAYAQIGPMIKVPDTGEVDYGVSGKAGYGFGPGYTELSFVSYDDDTSINLKVGGKFQL
;
A
#
# COMPACT_ATOMS: atom_id res chain seq x y z
N MET A 1 -13.36 11.33 -6.86
CA MET A 1 -13.76 11.78 -5.52
C MET A 1 -14.25 10.62 -4.65
N LEU A 2 -15.25 9.87 -5.10
CA LEU A 2 -15.73 8.73 -4.33
C LEU A 2 -14.66 7.69 -4.05
N LYS A 3 -13.81 7.41 -5.02
CA LYS A 3 -12.71 6.44 -4.88
C LYS A 3 -11.71 6.87 -3.82
N ILE A 4 -11.39 8.15 -3.79
CA ILE A 4 -10.46 8.69 -2.78
C ILE A 4 -11.09 8.64 -1.40
N LEU A 5 -12.40 8.89 -1.31
CA LEU A 5 -13.13 8.80 -0.04
C LEU A 5 -13.13 7.38 0.50
N LEU A 6 -13.34 6.37 -0.37
CA LEU A 6 -13.31 4.97 0.03
C LEU A 6 -11.91 4.57 0.51
N ALA A 7 -10.89 4.96 -0.25
CA ALA A 7 -9.51 4.66 0.11
C ALA A 7 -9.13 5.30 1.45
N SER A 8 -9.52 6.56 1.65
CA SER A 8 -9.27 7.26 2.91
C SER A 8 -10.02 6.62 4.07
N GLY A 9 -11.25 6.16 3.83
CA GLY A 9 -12.04 5.47 4.83
C GLY A 9 -11.41 4.16 5.27
N VAL A 10 -10.89 3.38 4.33
CA VAL A 10 -10.21 2.12 4.64
C VAL A 10 -8.94 2.40 5.46
N ALA A 11 -8.14 3.37 5.04
CA ALA A 11 -6.92 3.74 5.75
C ALA A 11 -7.23 4.26 7.15
N ALA A 12 -8.24 5.11 7.29
CA ALA A 12 -8.63 5.66 8.59
C ALA A 12 -9.13 4.56 9.54
N SER A 13 -9.90 3.61 9.01
CA SER A 13 -10.38 2.48 9.81
C SER A 13 -9.23 1.60 10.29
N ALA A 14 -8.26 1.33 9.41
CA ALA A 14 -7.10 0.55 9.76
C ALA A 14 -6.25 1.25 10.82
N VAL A 15 -6.07 2.56 10.70
CA VAL A 15 -5.36 3.38 11.69
C VAL A 15 -6.06 3.30 13.04
N ALA A 16 -7.38 3.42 13.06
CA ALA A 16 -8.14 3.34 14.30
C ALA A 16 -8.01 1.98 14.98
N LEU A 17 -7.97 0.91 14.20
CA LEU A 17 -7.78 -0.44 14.73
C LEU A 17 -6.35 -0.69 15.19
N ALA A 18 -5.37 -0.11 14.50
CA ALA A 18 -3.96 -0.30 14.81
C ALA A 18 -3.49 0.53 16.01
N SER A 19 -4.27 1.51 16.44
CA SER A 19 -3.86 2.46 17.48
C SER A 19 -4.74 2.37 18.73
N PRO A 20 -4.88 1.20 19.37
CA PRO A 20 -5.68 1.10 20.59
C PRO A 20 -4.90 1.66 21.76
N ALA A 21 -5.26 2.83 22.22
CA ALA A 21 -4.79 3.43 23.47
C ALA A 21 -3.30 3.74 23.56
N HIS A 22 -2.50 3.44 22.56
CA HIS A 22 -1.08 3.74 22.55
C HIS A 22 -0.73 4.55 21.32
N ALA A 23 0.19 5.49 21.48
CA ALA A 23 0.72 6.21 20.34
C ALA A 23 1.52 5.23 19.47
N ALA A 24 0.98 4.86 18.33
CA ALA A 24 1.68 3.98 17.41
C ALA A 24 2.83 4.74 16.74
N PRO A 25 4.00 4.10 16.54
CA PRO A 25 5.07 4.73 15.79
C PRO A 25 4.63 5.11 14.39
N VAL A 26 4.95 6.33 14.02
CA VAL A 26 4.70 6.82 12.67
C VAL A 26 5.95 6.56 11.85
N TYR A 27 5.78 6.09 10.62
CA TYR A 27 6.92 5.84 9.75
C TYR A 27 6.68 6.41 8.37
N PHE A 28 7.77 6.64 7.65
CA PHE A 28 7.76 7.05 6.26
C PHE A 28 8.36 5.91 5.46
N ASN A 29 7.64 5.46 4.44
CA ASN A 29 8.06 4.32 3.65
C ASN A 29 8.02 4.67 2.16
N PRO A 30 9.11 5.22 1.62
CA PRO A 30 9.21 5.40 0.18
C PRO A 30 9.55 4.07 -0.49
N GLU A 31 8.85 3.76 -1.56
CA GLU A 31 9.09 2.54 -2.32
C GLU A 31 9.18 2.87 -3.80
N ALA A 32 10.08 2.20 -4.48
CA ALA A 32 10.17 2.27 -5.93
C ALA A 32 10.07 0.85 -6.47
N ASN A 33 9.19 0.67 -7.43
CA ASN A 33 8.99 -0.62 -8.08
C ASN A 33 9.31 -0.48 -9.55
N VAL A 34 10.20 -1.32 -10.04
CA VAL A 34 10.61 -1.30 -11.44
C VAL A 34 10.15 -2.61 -12.06
N GLY A 35 9.33 -2.51 -13.10
CA GLY A 35 8.83 -3.66 -13.83
C GLY A 35 9.54 -3.81 -15.14
N GLY A 36 9.45 -5.00 -15.70
CA GLY A 36 10.05 -5.30 -16.98
C GLY A 36 10.15 -6.80 -17.21
N ASN A 37 10.77 -7.17 -18.31
CA ASN A 37 11.03 -8.57 -18.59
C ASN A 37 12.42 -8.73 -19.22
N LEU A 38 12.88 -9.96 -19.27
CA LEU A 38 14.23 -10.24 -19.75
C LEU A 38 14.42 -9.95 -21.23
N ASP A 39 13.33 -9.96 -21.99
CA ASP A 39 13.40 -9.75 -23.44
C ASP A 39 13.34 -8.26 -23.80
N ASN A 40 12.56 -7.47 -23.08
CA ASN A 40 12.29 -6.08 -23.41
C ASN A 40 12.93 -5.09 -22.45
N GLY A 41 13.56 -5.56 -21.37
CA GLY A 41 14.17 -4.70 -20.37
C GLY A 41 13.15 -4.06 -19.45
N VAL A 42 13.45 -2.85 -18.96
CA VAL A 42 12.61 -2.13 -18.01
C VAL A 42 11.38 -1.59 -18.72
N GLY A 43 10.20 -1.95 -18.23
CA GLY A 43 8.92 -1.53 -18.83
C GLY A 43 8.26 -0.35 -18.16
N GLY A 44 8.69 0.03 -16.96
CA GLY A 44 8.08 1.14 -16.24
C GLY A 44 8.52 1.17 -14.80
N MET A 45 8.13 2.23 -14.09
CA MET A 45 8.50 2.41 -12.69
C MET A 45 7.35 3.06 -11.93
N ASP A 46 7.13 2.61 -10.71
CA ASP A 46 6.20 3.22 -9.78
C ASP A 46 6.97 3.74 -8.58
N VAL A 47 6.58 4.89 -8.08
CA VAL A 47 7.12 5.43 -6.83
C VAL A 47 5.96 5.71 -5.89
N ASP A 48 6.02 5.11 -4.71
CA ASP A 48 5.03 5.29 -3.65
C ASP A 48 5.68 6.03 -2.49
N LEU A 49 5.03 7.07 -2.01
CA LEU A 49 5.51 7.83 -0.87
C LEU A 49 4.49 7.68 0.26
N HIS A 50 4.63 6.64 1.05
CA HIS A 50 3.67 6.30 2.08
C HIS A 50 4.07 6.83 3.44
N ILE A 51 3.09 7.30 4.19
CA ILE A 51 3.19 7.56 5.62
C ILE A 51 2.28 6.56 6.29
N GLY A 52 2.76 5.96 7.38
CA GLY A 52 2.01 4.93 8.05
C GLY A 52 2.20 4.91 9.54
N ILE A 53 1.43 4.07 10.17
CA ILE A 53 1.58 3.76 11.59
C ILE A 53 1.59 2.26 11.76
N GLU A 54 2.22 1.81 12.83
CA GLU A 54 2.27 0.39 13.14
C GLU A 54 2.26 0.19 14.65
N GLY A 55 1.75 -0.96 15.07
CA GLY A 55 1.71 -1.34 16.47
C GLY A 55 0.85 -2.57 16.68
N GLY A 56 1.20 -3.39 17.67
CA GLY A 56 0.41 -4.57 18.02
C GLY A 56 0.26 -5.59 16.91
N GLY A 57 1.23 -5.69 16.00
CA GLY A 57 1.14 -6.61 14.88
C GLY A 57 0.37 -6.08 13.69
N ALA A 58 -0.15 -4.87 13.78
CA ALA A 58 -0.91 -4.25 12.70
C ALA A 58 -0.17 -3.05 12.14
N TYR A 59 -0.45 -2.72 10.88
CA TYR A 59 0.10 -1.52 10.24
C TYR A 59 -0.89 -0.99 9.23
N ALA A 60 -0.78 0.31 8.94
CA ALA A 60 -1.54 0.94 7.88
C ALA A 60 -0.71 2.07 7.30
N GLN A 61 -0.71 2.20 6.00
CA GLN A 61 0.02 3.26 5.32
C GLN A 61 -0.74 3.73 4.10
N ILE A 62 -0.56 5.00 3.75
CA ILE A 62 -1.20 5.61 2.60
C ILE A 62 -0.30 6.75 2.09
N GLY A 63 -0.39 7.04 0.84
CA GLY A 63 0.34 8.16 0.26
C GLY A 63 0.17 8.28 -1.23
N PRO A 64 0.70 9.35 -1.80
CA PRO A 64 0.67 9.54 -3.24
C PRO A 64 1.52 8.50 -3.95
N MET A 65 1.13 8.21 -5.17
CA MET A 65 1.85 7.29 -6.04
C MET A 65 2.06 7.96 -7.39
N ILE A 66 3.23 7.76 -7.94
CA ILE A 66 3.59 8.28 -9.26
C ILE A 66 3.96 7.06 -10.11
N LYS A 67 3.29 6.95 -11.25
CA LYS A 67 3.57 5.87 -12.19
C LYS A 67 4.21 6.45 -13.43
N VAL A 68 5.38 5.94 -13.77
CA VAL A 68 6.14 6.37 -14.95
C VAL A 68 6.24 5.18 -15.89
N PRO A 69 5.34 5.05 -16.88
CA PRO A 69 5.43 3.97 -17.85
C PRO A 69 6.58 4.24 -18.83
N ASP A 70 6.97 3.20 -19.54
CA ASP A 70 8.03 3.34 -20.54
C ASP A 70 7.64 4.25 -21.71
N THR A 71 6.35 4.50 -21.89
CA THR A 71 5.85 5.41 -22.91
C THR A 71 6.07 6.89 -22.56
N GLY A 72 6.43 7.17 -21.30
CA GLY A 72 6.76 8.53 -20.88
C GLY A 72 5.63 9.35 -20.31
N GLU A 73 4.39 8.87 -20.34
CA GLU A 73 3.28 9.56 -19.70
C GLU A 73 3.25 9.24 -18.22
N VAL A 74 3.23 10.29 -17.38
CA VAL A 74 3.25 10.14 -15.94
C VAL A 74 1.82 10.19 -15.41
N ASP A 75 1.45 9.18 -14.62
CA ASP A 75 0.16 9.14 -13.95
C ASP A 75 0.36 9.34 -12.46
N TYR A 76 -0.59 10.01 -11.84
CA TYR A 76 -0.59 10.25 -10.41
C TYR A 76 -1.77 9.56 -9.78
N GLY A 77 -1.56 9.00 -8.61
CA GLY A 77 -2.61 8.30 -7.91
C GLY A 77 -2.37 8.30 -6.41
N VAL A 78 -3.17 7.51 -5.73
CA VAL A 78 -3.05 7.27 -4.29
C VAL A 78 -3.03 5.77 -4.09
N SER A 79 -2.13 5.32 -3.24
CA SER A 79 -2.06 3.91 -2.89
C SER A 79 -1.93 3.76 -1.39
N GLY A 80 -2.25 2.59 -0.90
CA GLY A 80 -2.10 2.31 0.51
C GLY A 80 -2.29 0.84 0.80
N LYS A 81 -1.96 0.47 2.01
CA LYS A 81 -2.16 -0.90 2.48
C LYS A 81 -2.30 -0.93 3.99
N ALA A 82 -3.00 -1.93 4.46
CA ALA A 82 -3.16 -2.21 5.87
C ALA A 82 -3.02 -3.71 6.08
N GLY A 83 -2.35 -4.09 7.15
CA GLY A 83 -2.10 -5.49 7.41
C GLY A 83 -2.12 -5.82 8.88
N TYR A 84 -2.28 -7.11 9.15
CA TYR A 84 -2.30 -7.64 10.51
C TYR A 84 -1.66 -9.01 10.54
N GLY A 85 -0.77 -9.20 11.49
CA GLY A 85 -0.12 -10.49 11.73
C GLY A 85 -0.71 -11.16 12.97
N PHE A 86 -0.97 -12.47 12.88
CA PHE A 86 -1.52 -13.25 13.98
C PHE A 86 -0.79 -14.58 14.01
N GLY A 87 0.22 -14.68 14.90
CA GLY A 87 1.09 -15.86 14.94
C GLY A 87 1.86 -16.01 13.64
N PRO A 88 1.86 -17.19 13.01
CA PRO A 88 2.51 -17.38 11.72
C PRO A 88 1.70 -16.82 10.55
N GLY A 89 0.44 -16.46 10.77
CA GLY A 89 -0.43 -15.96 9.71
C GLY A 89 -0.40 -14.45 9.57
N TYR A 90 -0.80 -13.97 8.40
CA TYR A 90 -0.95 -12.54 8.16
C TYR A 90 -2.01 -12.30 7.09
N THR A 91 -2.57 -11.11 7.14
CA THR A 91 -3.48 -10.65 6.10
C THR A 91 -3.12 -9.21 5.75
N GLU A 92 -3.28 -8.86 4.49
CA GLU A 92 -2.98 -7.52 4.00
C GLU A 92 -3.99 -7.11 2.96
N LEU A 93 -4.56 -5.93 3.15
CA LEU A 93 -5.45 -5.32 2.17
C LEU A 93 -4.73 -4.13 1.58
N SER A 94 -4.67 -4.05 0.27
CA SER A 94 -4.02 -2.95 -0.42
C SER A 94 -4.95 -2.38 -1.48
N PHE A 95 -4.73 -1.11 -1.81
CA PHE A 95 -5.47 -0.47 -2.87
C PHE A 95 -4.56 0.45 -3.67
N VAL A 96 -4.93 0.66 -4.92
CA VAL A 96 -4.29 1.61 -5.81
C VAL A 96 -5.41 2.33 -6.55
N SER A 97 -5.40 3.64 -6.53
CA SER A 97 -6.42 4.45 -7.19
C SER A 97 -5.76 5.48 -8.10
N TYR A 98 -6.05 5.37 -9.39
CA TYR A 98 -5.71 6.40 -10.37
C TYR A 98 -7.00 7.02 -10.85
N ASP A 99 -6.97 8.15 -11.48
CA ASP A 99 -8.09 8.84 -12.14
C ASP A 99 -9.43 8.11 -12.08
N ASP A 100 -9.62 7.12 -12.95
CA ASP A 100 -10.89 6.42 -13.09
C ASP A 100 -10.86 4.98 -12.58
N ASP A 101 -9.69 4.49 -12.19
CA ASP A 101 -9.53 3.11 -11.77
C ASP A 101 -9.14 3.00 -10.32
N THR A 102 -9.80 2.09 -9.61
CA THR A 102 -9.41 1.70 -8.27
C THR A 102 -9.30 0.19 -8.21
N SER A 103 -8.16 -0.29 -7.79
CA SER A 103 -7.90 -1.72 -7.61
C SER A 103 -7.74 -2.01 -6.13
N ILE A 104 -8.33 -3.10 -5.69
CA ILE A 104 -8.21 -3.57 -4.32
C ILE A 104 -7.68 -4.99 -4.36
N ASN A 105 -6.74 -5.28 -3.48
CA ASN A 105 -6.14 -6.59 -3.41
C ASN A 105 -6.09 -7.07 -1.96
N LEU A 106 -6.50 -8.31 -1.73
CA LEU A 106 -6.45 -8.93 -0.42
C LEU A 106 -5.46 -10.08 -0.48
N LYS A 107 -4.53 -10.07 0.45
CA LYS A 107 -3.52 -11.11 0.57
C LYS A 107 -3.66 -11.78 1.93
N VAL A 108 -3.67 -13.09 1.94
CA VAL A 108 -3.66 -13.89 3.17
C VAL A 108 -2.56 -14.93 3.03
N GLY A 109 -1.74 -15.06 4.04
CA GLY A 109 -0.64 -16.00 3.96
C GLY A 109 -0.11 -16.39 5.32
N GLY A 110 0.96 -17.14 5.31
CA GLY A 110 1.63 -17.56 6.52
C GLY A 110 3.11 -17.72 6.29
N LYS A 111 3.86 -17.55 7.36
CA LYS A 111 5.31 -17.81 7.39
C LYS A 111 5.58 -18.87 8.41
N PHE A 112 6.21 -19.94 7.96
CA PHE A 112 6.55 -21.07 8.81
C PHE A 112 8.05 -21.28 8.75
N GLN A 113 8.68 -21.36 9.92
CA GLN A 113 10.11 -21.65 9.97
C GLN A 113 10.36 -23.12 9.72
N LEU A 114 11.34 -23.42 8.91
CA LEU A 114 11.72 -24.79 8.57
C LEU A 114 12.86 -25.27 9.44
#